data_2e978fc718593405fdfbe10cf7afc965
#
_entry.id   2e978fc718593405fdfbe10cf7afc965
#
_cell.length_a   1.000
_cell.length_b   1.000
_cell.length_c   1.000
_cell.angle_alpha   90.00
_cell.angle_beta   90.00
_cell.angle_gamma   90.00
#
_symmetry.space_group_name_H-M   'P 1'
#
loop_
_entity.id
_entity.type
_entity.pdbx_description
1 polymer ?
#
loop_
_entity_poly.entity_id
_entity_poly.type
_entity_poly.pdbx_seq_one_letter_code
_entity_poly.pdbx_strand_id
1 'polypeptide(L)'
;MAHDLEQLKQDHPDVAKLFADDWLQYRKSEILPELTREAQSTCDRINRIYFEDTAEAERLFRELVPEAGEGVDFRPPIRLDYGLGLKIGDRTFINMDLLIVGGGPISIGSDCLIGPRVSIYTPNHAIARKPRLEGWQHNADVTIGNNVWLGGNVV
;
A
#
# COMPACT_ATOMS: atom_id res chain seq x y z
N MET A 1 9.55 0.83 -12.35
CA MET A 1 10.76 0.13 -11.84
C MET A 1 10.51 -0.19 -10.38
N ALA A 2 10.83 -1.40 -9.92
CA ALA A 2 10.74 -1.71 -8.50
C ALA A 2 11.78 -0.85 -7.75
N HIS A 3 11.32 -0.05 -6.81
CA HIS A 3 12.20 0.71 -5.93
C HIS A 3 12.73 -0.19 -4.82
N ASP A 4 14.01 -0.04 -4.48
CA ASP A 4 14.54 -0.62 -3.25
C ASP A 4 14.14 0.29 -2.08
N LEU A 5 13.26 -0.22 -1.22
CA LEU A 5 12.73 0.55 -0.08
C LEU A 5 13.83 0.97 0.89
N GLU A 6 14.82 0.12 1.14
CA GLU A 6 15.89 0.46 2.08
C GLU A 6 16.82 1.53 1.51
N GLN A 7 17.08 1.50 0.21
CA GLN A 7 17.80 2.58 -0.46
C GLN A 7 17.02 3.89 -0.44
N LEU A 8 15.71 3.85 -0.72
CA LEU A 8 14.85 5.03 -0.64
C LEU A 8 14.82 5.65 0.77
N LYS A 9 14.79 4.84 1.82
CA LYS A 9 14.85 5.31 3.21
C LYS A 9 16.17 6.01 3.54
N GLN A 10 17.29 5.52 2.95
CA GLN A 10 18.60 6.13 3.15
C GLN A 10 18.72 7.47 2.42
N ASP A 11 18.21 7.55 1.20
CA ASP A 11 18.32 8.73 0.34
C ASP A 11 17.31 9.83 0.72
N HIS A 12 16.15 9.43 1.29
CA HIS A 12 15.02 10.31 1.57
C HIS A 12 14.51 10.17 3.00
N PRO A 13 14.86 11.10 3.91
CA PRO A 13 14.40 11.05 5.31
C PRO A 13 12.87 11.03 5.45
N ASP A 14 12.14 11.62 4.51
CA ASP A 14 10.67 11.59 4.50
C ASP A 14 10.12 10.18 4.27
N VAL A 15 10.79 9.40 3.42
CA VAL A 15 10.45 7.99 3.20
C VAL A 15 10.73 7.19 4.46
N ALA A 16 11.89 7.41 5.11
CA ALA A 16 12.21 6.75 6.36
C ALA A 16 11.13 6.99 7.43
N LYS A 17 10.67 8.24 7.58
CA LYS A 17 9.60 8.62 8.51
C LYS A 17 8.23 8.05 8.13
N LEU A 18 7.95 7.95 6.82
CA LEU A 18 6.70 7.38 6.33
C LEU A 18 6.52 5.93 6.80
N PHE A 19 7.63 5.16 6.87
CA PHE A 19 7.66 3.77 7.28
C PHE A 19 8.07 3.55 8.75
N ALA A 20 8.14 4.63 9.52
CA ALA A 20 8.36 4.61 10.97
C ALA A 20 7.14 5.20 11.69
N ASP A 21 6.97 4.88 12.97
CA ASP A 21 5.98 5.55 13.81
C ASP A 21 6.54 6.93 14.24
N ASP A 22 6.72 7.81 13.26
CA ASP A 22 7.25 9.17 13.45
C ASP A 22 6.43 10.20 12.67
N TRP A 23 6.47 11.45 13.16
CA TRP A 23 5.77 12.55 12.53
C TRP A 23 6.57 13.12 11.36
N LEU A 24 5.88 13.33 10.24
CA LEU A 24 6.44 14.00 9.06
C LEU A 24 5.51 15.08 8.52
N GLN A 25 6.09 16.08 7.87
CA GLN A 25 5.33 17.07 7.12
C GLN A 25 5.23 16.66 5.67
N TYR A 26 4.27 15.76 5.35
CA TYR A 26 4.12 15.16 4.01
C TYR A 26 4.03 16.19 2.88
N ARG A 27 3.45 17.38 3.16
CA ARG A 27 3.31 18.46 2.16
C ARG A 27 4.64 19.09 1.73
N LYS A 28 5.71 18.88 2.49
CA LYS A 28 7.05 19.38 2.18
C LYS A 28 7.91 18.36 1.45
N SER A 29 7.44 17.15 1.33
CA SER A 29 8.16 16.10 0.63
C SER A 29 8.07 16.31 -0.88
N GLU A 30 9.19 16.20 -1.56
CA GLU A 30 9.25 16.19 -3.02
C GLU A 30 9.06 14.78 -3.58
N ILE A 31 9.58 13.78 -2.88
CA ILE A 31 9.57 12.38 -3.35
C ILE A 31 8.22 11.67 -3.14
N LEU A 32 7.51 11.93 -2.03
CA LEU A 32 6.29 11.21 -1.72
C LEU A 32 5.19 11.38 -2.78
N PRO A 33 4.94 12.58 -3.35
CA PRO A 33 4.00 12.74 -4.46
C PRO A 33 4.40 11.99 -5.73
N GLU A 34 5.70 11.81 -5.98
CA GLU A 34 6.19 11.04 -7.11
C GLU A 34 5.92 9.56 -6.92
N LEU A 35 6.29 8.99 -5.77
CA LEU A 35 6.02 7.60 -5.42
C LEU A 35 4.52 7.27 -5.48
N THR A 36 3.67 8.15 -4.93
CA THR A 36 2.21 7.98 -5.00
C THR A 36 1.72 7.97 -6.46
N ARG A 37 2.20 8.90 -7.29
CA ARG A 37 1.81 8.97 -8.71
C ARG A 37 2.20 7.72 -9.47
N GLU A 38 3.40 7.21 -9.23
CA GLU A 38 3.89 5.98 -9.85
C GLU A 38 3.06 4.76 -9.44
N ALA A 39 2.79 4.60 -8.14
CA ALA A 39 1.97 3.52 -7.62
C ALA A 39 0.54 3.57 -8.19
N GLN A 40 -0.10 4.72 -8.19
CA GLN A 40 -1.45 4.90 -8.72
C GLN A 40 -1.50 4.67 -10.24
N SER A 41 -0.50 5.15 -10.99
CA SER A 41 -0.40 4.89 -12.43
C SER A 41 -0.22 3.39 -12.73
N THR A 42 0.53 2.69 -11.89
CA THR A 42 0.72 1.24 -12.00
C THR A 42 -0.60 0.51 -11.69
N CYS A 43 -1.30 0.90 -10.62
CA CYS A 43 -2.65 0.37 -10.32
C CYS A 43 -3.62 0.57 -11.49
N ASP A 44 -3.66 1.76 -12.07
CA ASP A 44 -4.53 2.05 -13.21
C ASP A 44 -4.21 1.18 -14.43
N ARG A 45 -2.92 0.91 -14.68
CA ARG A 45 -2.50 0.00 -15.74
C ARG A 45 -2.92 -1.44 -15.45
N ILE A 46 -2.65 -1.96 -14.24
CA ILE A 46 -3.09 -3.30 -13.79
C ILE A 46 -4.59 -3.45 -13.99
N ASN A 47 -5.38 -2.51 -13.46
CA ASN A 47 -6.84 -2.56 -13.50
C ASN A 47 -7.40 -2.60 -14.93
N ARG A 48 -6.72 -1.94 -15.87
CA ARG A 48 -7.15 -1.89 -17.28
C ARG A 48 -6.87 -3.17 -18.03
N ILE A 49 -5.68 -3.74 -17.82
CA ILE A 49 -5.21 -4.86 -18.65
C ILE A 49 -5.55 -6.24 -18.07
N TYR A 50 -5.98 -6.33 -16.83
CA TYR A 50 -6.10 -7.60 -16.08
C TYR A 50 -6.87 -8.68 -16.85
N PHE A 51 -7.98 -8.34 -17.47
CA PHE A 51 -8.79 -9.29 -18.23
C PHE A 51 -8.32 -9.53 -19.67
N GLU A 52 -7.39 -8.72 -20.17
CA GLU A 52 -6.80 -8.83 -21.50
C GLU A 52 -5.46 -9.58 -21.44
N ASP A 53 -4.65 -9.27 -20.43
CA ASP A 53 -3.33 -9.86 -20.19
C ASP A 53 -3.09 -10.02 -18.68
N THR A 54 -3.62 -11.10 -18.12
CA THR A 54 -3.49 -11.40 -16.68
C THR A 54 -2.03 -11.58 -16.27
N ALA A 55 -1.19 -12.19 -17.13
CA ALA A 55 0.22 -12.43 -16.80
C ALA A 55 1.00 -11.11 -16.65
N GLU A 56 0.76 -10.14 -17.53
CA GLU A 56 1.37 -8.82 -17.41
C GLU A 56 0.82 -8.04 -16.20
N ALA A 57 -0.48 -8.15 -15.91
CA ALA A 57 -1.08 -7.54 -14.72
C ALA A 57 -0.47 -8.10 -13.43
N GLU A 58 -0.26 -9.40 -13.33
CA GLU A 58 0.40 -10.06 -12.20
C GLU A 58 1.87 -9.63 -12.08
N ARG A 59 2.58 -9.52 -13.18
CA ARG A 59 3.96 -9.04 -13.20
C ARG A 59 4.05 -7.61 -12.65
N LEU A 60 3.18 -6.72 -13.10
CA LEU A 60 3.10 -5.34 -12.61
C LEU A 60 2.72 -5.26 -11.14
N PHE A 61 1.81 -6.14 -10.69
CA PHE A 61 1.45 -6.23 -9.27
C PHE A 61 2.65 -6.61 -8.41
N ARG A 62 3.46 -7.59 -8.84
CA ARG A 62 4.67 -7.99 -8.12
C ARG A 62 5.77 -6.93 -8.14
N GLU A 63 5.83 -6.11 -9.19
CA GLU A 63 6.71 -4.93 -9.20
C GLU A 63 6.22 -3.85 -8.22
N LEU A 64 4.92 -3.64 -8.13
CA LEU A 64 4.30 -2.69 -7.21
C LEU A 64 4.39 -3.15 -5.75
N VAL A 65 4.21 -4.44 -5.50
CA VAL A 65 4.22 -5.09 -4.17
C VAL A 65 5.28 -6.19 -4.16
N PRO A 66 6.58 -5.83 -4.02
CA PRO A 66 7.67 -6.81 -4.12
C PRO A 66 7.63 -7.91 -3.03
N GLU A 67 7.00 -7.62 -1.89
CA GLU A 67 6.85 -8.56 -0.78
C GLU A 67 5.51 -9.33 -0.82
N ALA A 68 4.93 -9.52 -2.01
CA ALA A 68 3.81 -10.44 -2.22
C ALA A 68 4.32 -11.88 -2.34
N GLY A 69 3.82 -12.77 -1.48
CA GLY A 69 4.19 -14.19 -1.41
C GLY A 69 3.74 -15.03 -2.61
N GLU A 70 4.06 -16.32 -2.57
CA GLU A 70 3.66 -17.25 -3.63
C GLU A 70 2.14 -17.49 -3.63
N GLY A 71 1.54 -17.57 -4.81
CA GLY A 71 0.12 -17.86 -4.96
C GLY A 71 -0.82 -16.76 -4.45
N VAL A 72 -0.30 -15.55 -4.20
CA VAL A 72 -1.17 -14.38 -3.98
C VAL A 72 -1.96 -14.12 -5.25
N ASP A 73 -3.29 -14.08 -5.14
CA ASP A 73 -4.23 -13.79 -6.22
C ASP A 73 -5.06 -12.56 -5.87
N PHE A 74 -5.42 -11.76 -6.87
CA PHE A 74 -6.23 -10.57 -6.65
C PHE A 74 -7.25 -10.36 -7.77
N ARG A 75 -8.28 -9.58 -7.46
CA ARG A 75 -9.28 -9.12 -8.44
C ARG A 75 -9.24 -7.60 -8.52
N PRO A 76 -9.14 -7.05 -9.74
CA PRO A 76 -9.23 -5.60 -9.92
C PRO A 76 -10.65 -5.08 -9.67
N PRO A 77 -10.81 -3.77 -9.44
CA PRO A 77 -9.72 -2.81 -9.31
C PRO A 77 -9.01 -2.87 -7.96
N ILE A 78 -7.72 -2.51 -7.95
CA ILE A 78 -6.95 -2.24 -6.74
C ILE A 78 -6.50 -0.77 -6.75
N ARG A 79 -6.32 -0.19 -5.55
CA ARG A 79 -5.85 1.19 -5.37
C ARG A 79 -4.90 1.24 -4.18
N LEU A 80 -3.65 1.57 -4.45
CA LEU A 80 -2.61 1.69 -3.45
C LEU A 80 -1.95 3.06 -3.59
N ASP A 81 -1.78 3.79 -2.48
CA ASP A 81 -0.96 5.01 -2.48
C ASP A 81 0.52 4.68 -2.63
N TYR A 82 0.94 3.57 -2.00
CA TYR A 82 2.28 3.02 -2.11
C TYR A 82 2.19 1.49 -2.12
N GLY A 83 2.94 0.85 -2.99
CA GLY A 83 3.09 -0.61 -2.97
C GLY A 83 4.20 -1.06 -2.03
N LEU A 84 5.11 -0.14 -1.74
CA LEU A 84 6.24 -0.35 -0.84
C LEU A 84 5.75 -0.49 0.61
N GLY A 85 6.38 -1.41 1.36
CA GLY A 85 6.01 -1.68 2.76
C GLY A 85 4.72 -2.48 2.94
N LEU A 86 4.07 -2.90 1.86
CA LEU A 86 2.99 -3.87 1.88
C LEU A 86 3.55 -5.28 1.73
N LYS A 87 3.38 -6.10 2.77
CA LYS A 87 3.74 -7.52 2.79
C LYS A 87 2.47 -8.36 2.74
N ILE A 88 2.44 -9.35 1.86
CA ILE A 88 1.30 -10.26 1.72
C ILE A 88 1.85 -11.69 1.73
N GLY A 89 1.39 -12.48 2.68
CA GLY A 89 1.77 -13.89 2.80
C GLY A 89 1.18 -14.76 1.69
N ASP A 90 1.72 -15.96 1.58
CA ASP A 90 1.39 -16.91 0.52
C ASP A 90 -0.10 -17.24 0.45
N ARG A 91 -0.61 -17.53 -0.76
CA ARG A 91 -1.98 -18.02 -1.02
C ARG A 91 -3.10 -17.11 -0.50
N THR A 92 -2.78 -15.86 -0.19
CA THR A 92 -3.78 -14.87 0.19
C THR A 92 -4.53 -14.39 -1.02
N PHE A 93 -5.86 -14.38 -0.93
CA PHE A 93 -6.77 -13.87 -1.97
C PHE A 93 -7.28 -12.48 -1.62
N ILE A 94 -7.19 -11.58 -2.58
CA ILE A 94 -7.67 -10.19 -2.47
C ILE A 94 -8.81 -9.99 -3.45
N ASN A 95 -9.99 -9.67 -2.95
CA ASN A 95 -11.15 -9.39 -3.78
C ASN A 95 -11.13 -7.94 -4.31
N MET A 96 -12.08 -7.61 -5.19
CA MET A 96 -12.16 -6.33 -5.90
C MET A 96 -12.29 -5.13 -4.97
N ASP A 97 -11.82 -3.98 -5.47
CA ASP A 97 -11.89 -2.68 -4.80
C ASP A 97 -11.08 -2.62 -3.48
N LEU A 98 -9.95 -3.33 -3.41
CA LEU A 98 -9.00 -3.07 -2.31
C LEU A 98 -8.52 -1.63 -2.39
N LEU A 99 -8.60 -0.92 -1.27
CA LEU A 99 -8.07 0.43 -1.12
C LEU A 99 -7.06 0.49 0.03
N ILE A 100 -5.83 0.88 -0.27
CA ILE A 100 -4.81 1.17 0.76
C ILE A 100 -4.37 2.61 0.62
N VAL A 101 -4.58 3.39 1.69
CA VAL A 101 -4.18 4.79 1.78
C VAL A 101 -3.07 4.95 2.80
N GLY A 102 -2.05 5.69 2.41
CA GLY A 102 -0.87 5.97 3.22
C GLY A 102 0.24 4.95 3.03
N GLY A 103 1.39 5.21 3.65
CA GLY A 103 2.62 4.46 3.46
C GLY A 103 3.11 3.76 4.73
N GLY A 104 2.30 3.66 5.79
CA GLY A 104 2.68 2.88 6.96
C GLY A 104 2.86 1.40 6.62
N PRO A 105 3.72 0.67 7.34
CA PRO A 105 3.92 -0.76 7.10
C PRO A 105 2.63 -1.55 7.27
N ILE A 106 2.32 -2.40 6.29
CA ILE A 106 1.16 -3.31 6.36
C ILE A 106 1.66 -4.73 6.16
N SER A 107 1.32 -5.61 7.09
CA SER A 107 1.61 -7.03 6.99
C SER A 107 0.32 -7.84 6.99
N ILE A 108 0.05 -8.55 5.90
CA ILE A 108 -1.05 -9.51 5.77
C ILE A 108 -0.44 -10.89 5.73
N GLY A 109 -0.92 -11.79 6.59
CA GLY A 109 -0.43 -13.17 6.66
C GLY A 109 -0.82 -14.03 5.46
N SER A 110 -0.46 -15.31 5.55
CA SER A 110 -0.78 -16.32 4.53
C SER A 110 -2.20 -16.85 4.68
N ASP A 111 -2.75 -17.39 3.58
CA ASP A 111 -4.05 -18.05 3.53
C ASP A 111 -5.23 -17.14 3.96
N CYS A 112 -5.08 -15.82 3.78
CA CYS A 112 -6.11 -14.85 4.11
C CYS A 112 -7.11 -14.68 2.96
N LEU A 113 -8.34 -14.29 3.33
CA LEU A 113 -9.39 -13.89 2.38
C LEU A 113 -9.74 -12.43 2.65
N ILE A 114 -9.37 -11.56 1.74
CA ILE A 114 -9.67 -10.13 1.81
C ILE A 114 -10.89 -9.85 0.94
N GLY A 115 -12.00 -9.53 1.59
CA GLY A 115 -13.29 -9.30 0.92
C GLY A 115 -13.34 -8.05 0.06
N PRO A 116 -14.39 -7.89 -0.76
CA PRO A 116 -14.50 -6.74 -1.66
C PRO A 116 -14.65 -5.42 -0.88
N ARG A 117 -14.05 -4.36 -1.41
CA ARG A 117 -14.08 -3.02 -0.83
C ARG A 117 -13.52 -2.95 0.61
N VAL A 118 -12.55 -3.80 0.92
CA VAL A 118 -11.75 -3.63 2.13
C VAL A 118 -10.88 -2.41 1.97
N SER A 119 -10.82 -1.59 3.02
CA SER A 119 -10.00 -0.38 3.06
C SER A 119 -9.06 -0.40 4.25
N ILE A 120 -7.78 -0.10 4.03
CA ILE A 120 -6.76 -0.01 5.08
C ILE A 120 -6.17 1.39 5.04
N TYR A 121 -6.26 2.11 6.15
CA TYR A 121 -5.75 3.46 6.29
C TYR A 121 -4.69 3.50 7.38
N THR A 122 -3.46 3.85 7.00
CA THR A 122 -2.34 3.96 7.95
C THR A 122 -2.13 5.39 8.48
N PRO A 123 -2.47 6.49 7.72
CA PRO A 123 -2.13 7.83 8.14
C PRO A 123 -3.07 8.36 9.22
N ASN A 124 -2.48 9.04 10.19
CA ASN A 124 -3.15 9.84 11.20
C ASN A 124 -2.68 11.30 11.09
N HIS A 125 -3.62 12.21 10.96
CA HIS A 125 -3.32 13.64 10.95
C HIS A 125 -3.37 14.23 12.35
N ALA A 126 -2.59 15.29 12.57
CA ALA A 126 -2.62 16.02 13.83
C ALA A 126 -4.03 16.52 14.15
N ILE A 127 -4.52 16.22 15.36
CA ILE A 127 -5.86 16.66 15.82
C ILE A 127 -5.89 18.19 15.94
N ALA A 128 -4.83 18.80 16.49
CA ALA A 128 -4.71 20.24 16.61
C ALA A 128 -4.69 20.93 15.23
N ARG A 129 -5.40 22.05 15.13
CA ARG A 129 -5.60 22.76 13.85
C ARG A 129 -4.30 23.20 13.20
N LYS A 130 -3.38 23.79 13.97
CA LYS A 130 -2.13 24.37 13.43
C LYS A 130 -1.23 23.32 12.79
N PRO A 131 -0.81 22.25 13.49
CA PRO A 131 0.04 21.23 12.87
C PRO A 131 -0.67 20.49 11.72
N ARG A 132 -2.01 20.31 11.77
CA ARG A 132 -2.74 19.72 10.64
C ARG A 132 -2.69 20.62 9.40
N LEU A 133 -2.80 21.94 9.54
CA LEU A 133 -2.63 22.89 8.43
C LEU A 133 -1.19 22.88 7.88
N GLU A 134 -0.20 22.66 8.74
CA GLU A 134 1.20 22.52 8.35
C GLU A 134 1.51 21.19 7.67
N GLY A 135 0.54 20.27 7.57
CA GLY A 135 0.69 18.97 6.92
C GLY A 135 1.41 17.92 7.76
N TRP A 136 1.30 17.99 9.10
CA TRP A 136 1.82 16.94 9.95
C TRP A 136 0.91 15.71 9.94
N GLN A 137 1.54 14.57 9.72
CA GLN A 137 0.94 13.23 9.85
C GLN A 137 1.95 12.23 10.40
N HIS A 138 1.46 11.12 10.93
CA HIS A 138 2.23 9.91 11.14
C HIS A 138 1.44 8.71 10.62
N ASN A 139 2.12 7.60 10.35
CA ASN A 139 1.47 6.38 9.90
C ASN A 139 1.65 5.29 10.95
N ALA A 140 0.54 4.66 11.33
CA ALA A 140 0.59 3.48 12.17
C ALA A 140 0.76 2.22 11.29
N ASP A 141 1.43 1.22 11.82
CA ASP A 141 1.50 -0.10 11.20
C ASP A 141 0.17 -0.86 11.35
N VAL A 142 -0.10 -1.75 10.41
CA VAL A 142 -1.26 -2.66 10.44
C VAL A 142 -0.78 -4.09 10.26
N THR A 143 -1.16 -4.97 11.17
CA THR A 143 -0.84 -6.40 11.09
C THR A 143 -2.10 -7.24 11.07
N ILE A 144 -2.25 -8.07 10.04
CA ILE A 144 -3.30 -9.07 9.86
C ILE A 144 -2.60 -10.43 9.89
N GLY A 145 -3.01 -11.31 10.81
CA GLY A 145 -2.42 -12.65 10.97
C GLY A 145 -2.72 -13.59 9.80
N ASN A 146 -2.31 -14.85 9.96
CA ASN A 146 -2.60 -15.88 8.96
C ASN A 146 -4.06 -16.36 9.04
N ASN A 147 -4.59 -16.82 7.92
CA ASN A 147 -5.92 -17.42 7.81
C ASN A 147 -7.04 -16.51 8.36
N VAL A 148 -6.91 -15.20 8.13
CA VAL A 148 -7.91 -14.21 8.50
C VAL A 148 -8.87 -14.00 7.33
N TRP A 149 -10.16 -13.93 7.62
CA TRP A 149 -11.17 -13.47 6.69
C TRP A 149 -11.66 -12.08 7.08
N LEU A 150 -11.38 -11.10 6.23
CA LEU A 150 -12.00 -9.78 6.27
C LEU A 150 -13.22 -9.78 5.36
N GLY A 151 -14.40 -9.54 5.92
CA GLY A 151 -15.63 -9.43 5.14
C GLY A 151 -15.64 -8.19 4.22
N GLY A 152 -16.63 -8.12 3.33
CA GLY A 152 -16.75 -6.95 2.45
C GLY A 152 -17.02 -5.66 3.22
N ASN A 153 -16.45 -4.54 2.72
CA ASN A 153 -16.54 -3.20 3.31
C ASN A 153 -15.93 -3.05 4.71
N VAL A 154 -15.04 -3.94 5.13
CA VAL A 154 -14.25 -3.74 6.34
C VAL A 154 -13.30 -2.56 6.16
N VAL A 155 -13.19 -1.72 7.20
CA VAL A 155 -12.24 -0.62 7.30
C VAL A 155 -11.42 -0.77 8.57
#